data_e49fe415c561b167fd240aa4665a23d7
#
_entry.id   e49fe415c561b167fd240aa4665a23d7
#
_cell.length_a   1.000
_cell.length_b   1.000
_cell.length_c   1.000
_cell.angle_alpha   90.00
_cell.angle_beta   90.00
_cell.angle_gamma   90.00
#
_symmetry.space_group_name_H-M   'P 1'
#
loop_
_entity.id
_entity.type
_entity.pdbx_description
1 polymer ?
#
loop_
_entity_poly.entity_id
_entity_poly.type
_entity_poly.pdbx_seq_one_letter_code
_entity_poly.pdbx_strand_id
1 'polypeptide(L)' 'MTNLDFLNPFHKPSPKELAQRELEEAQRQLLAAQSSADYARRIAEYNGDRIKRLTAFLKKESV' A
#
# COMPACT_ATOMS: atom_id res chain seq x y z
N MET A 1 -31.00 27.04 12.21
CA MET A 1 -31.16 26.24 12.56
C MET A 1 -30.19 25.48 12.58
N THR A 2 -29.57 25.19 12.48
CA THR A 2 -28.72 24.50 12.39
C THR A 2 -27.59 24.52 13.25
N ASN A 3 -27.35 25.38 14.14
CA ASN A 3 -26.30 25.32 15.12
C ASN A 3 -26.40 24.09 15.99
N LEU A 4 -27.56 23.56 16.13
CA LEU A 4 -27.74 22.35 16.91
C LEU A 4 -27.10 21.14 16.25
N ASP A 5 -27.11 21.13 14.91
CA ASP A 5 -26.46 20.04 14.18
C ASP A 5 -24.99 20.05 14.42
N PHE A 6 -24.39 21.23 14.50
CA PHE A 6 -22.97 21.36 14.75
C PHE A 6 -22.59 20.75 16.10
N LEU A 7 -23.46 20.93 17.11
CA LEU A 7 -23.18 20.42 18.43
C LEU A 7 -23.68 19.00 18.66
N ASN A 8 -24.36 18.46 17.69
CA ASN A 8 -24.95 17.13 17.82
C ASN A 8 -23.90 16.06 17.59
N PRO A 9 -23.59 15.23 18.60
CA PRO A 9 -22.60 14.17 18.43
C PRO A 9 -23.06 13.09 17.46
N PHE A 10 -24.34 13.08 17.11
CA PHE A 10 -24.87 12.10 16.18
C PHE A 10 -25.14 12.71 14.81
N HIS A 11 -24.53 13.84 14.56
CA HIS A 11 -24.66 14.49 13.26
C HIS A 11 -24.22 13.55 12.14
N LYS A 12 -25.05 13.38 11.14
CA LYS A 12 -24.73 12.52 10.02
C LYS A 12 -24.01 13.32 8.96
N PRO A 13 -22.90 12.82 8.44
CA PRO A 13 -22.20 13.54 7.38
C PRO A 13 -23.03 13.58 6.10
N SER A 14 -22.86 14.64 5.32
CA SER A 14 -23.55 14.78 4.05
C SER A 14 -22.98 13.78 3.05
N PRO A 15 -23.69 13.51 1.95
CA PRO A 15 -23.14 12.64 0.90
C PRO A 15 -21.81 13.14 0.38
N LYS A 16 -21.61 14.45 0.31
CA LYS A 16 -20.34 15.02 -0.15
C LYS A 16 -19.22 14.69 0.83
N GLU A 17 -19.49 14.83 2.12
CA GLU A 17 -18.50 14.51 3.14
C GLU A 17 -18.15 13.03 3.12
N LEU A 18 -19.12 12.17 2.93
CA LEU A 18 -18.88 10.75 2.85
C LEU A 18 -18.02 10.42 1.63
N ALA A 19 -18.32 11.05 0.51
CA ALA A 19 -17.56 10.82 -0.71
C ALA A 19 -16.11 11.26 -0.53
N GLN A 20 -15.90 12.39 0.15
CA GLN A 20 -14.53 12.86 0.39
C GLN A 20 -13.75 11.92 1.29
N ARG A 21 -14.39 11.41 2.34
CA ARG A 21 -13.73 10.45 3.22
C ARG A 21 -13.36 9.18 2.48
N GLU A 22 -14.26 8.72 1.63
CA GLU A 22 -14.02 7.53 0.84
C GLU A 22 -12.86 7.75 -0.13
N LEU A 23 -12.81 8.92 -0.75
CA LEU A 23 -11.71 9.24 -1.65
C LEU A 23 -10.39 9.25 -0.92
N GLU A 24 -10.34 9.90 0.24
CA GLU A 24 -9.09 9.97 1.01
C GLU A 24 -8.62 8.59 1.43
N GLU A 25 -9.56 7.75 1.83
CA GLU A 25 -9.19 6.39 2.22
C GLU A 25 -8.68 5.59 1.04
N ALA A 26 -9.32 5.74 -0.13
CA ALA A 26 -8.87 5.05 -1.32
C ALA A 26 -7.47 5.50 -1.72
N GLN A 27 -7.18 6.80 -1.57
CA GLN A 27 -5.85 7.32 -1.88
C GLN A 27 -4.79 6.74 -0.95
N ARG A 28 -5.11 6.64 0.34
CA ARG A 28 -4.19 6.04 1.31
C ARG A 28 -3.92 4.56 0.98
N GLN A 29 -4.97 3.85 0.63
CA GLN A 29 -4.84 2.44 0.29
C GLN A 29 -4.01 2.24 -0.98
N LEU A 30 -4.19 3.12 -1.95
CA LEU A 30 -3.40 3.05 -3.17
C LEU A 30 -1.92 3.25 -2.89
N LEU A 31 -1.59 4.27 -2.09
CA LEU A 31 -0.20 4.52 -1.74
C LEU A 31 0.42 3.36 -0.99
N ALA A 32 -0.34 2.77 -0.06
CA ALA A 32 0.16 1.62 0.68
C ALA A 32 0.39 0.43 -0.24
N ALA A 33 -0.51 0.20 -1.18
CA ALA A 33 -0.37 -0.90 -2.13
C ALA A 33 0.83 -0.69 -3.04
N GLN A 34 1.05 0.55 -3.50
CA GLN A 34 2.19 0.86 -4.35
C GLN A 34 3.50 0.66 -3.61
N SER A 35 3.56 1.08 -2.35
CA SER A 35 4.75 0.88 -1.53
C SER A 35 5.03 -0.60 -1.31
N SER A 36 3.99 -1.38 -1.08
CA SER A 36 4.14 -2.83 -0.90
C SER A 36 4.65 -3.49 -2.18
N ALA A 37 4.13 -3.06 -3.33
CA ALA A 37 4.55 -3.60 -4.62
C ALA A 37 6.01 -3.27 -4.88
N ASP A 38 6.44 -2.05 -4.57
CA ASP A 38 7.84 -1.66 -4.75
C ASP A 38 8.75 -2.49 -3.87
N TYR A 39 8.36 -2.70 -2.63
CA TYR A 39 9.13 -3.52 -1.70
C TYR A 39 9.24 -4.96 -2.22
N ALA A 40 8.12 -5.52 -2.65
CA ALA A 40 8.11 -6.89 -3.16
C ALA A 40 9.01 -7.04 -4.39
N ARG A 41 9.02 -6.02 -5.25
CA ARG A 41 9.87 -6.06 -6.44
C ARG A 41 11.35 -6.05 -6.05
N ARG A 42 11.72 -5.22 -5.10
CA ARG A 42 13.12 -5.17 -4.64
C ARG A 42 13.55 -6.49 -4.03
N ILE A 43 12.69 -7.12 -3.26
CA ILE A 43 12.99 -8.41 -2.67
C ILE A 43 13.14 -9.47 -3.76
N ALA A 44 12.28 -9.44 -4.76
CA ALA A 44 12.37 -10.38 -5.88
C ALA A 44 13.66 -10.22 -6.65
N GLU A 45 14.06 -8.97 -6.91
CA GLU A 45 15.31 -8.69 -7.62
C GLU A 45 16.51 -9.17 -6.81
N TYR A 46 16.51 -8.88 -5.53
CA TYR A 46 17.60 -9.31 -4.66
C TYR A 46 17.74 -10.84 -4.66
N ASN A 47 16.63 -11.53 -4.50
CA ASN A 47 16.67 -12.99 -4.47
C ASN A 47 16.98 -13.58 -5.82
N GLY A 48 16.55 -12.93 -6.91
CA GLY A 48 16.90 -13.38 -8.25
C GLY A 48 18.40 -13.31 -8.48
N ASP A 49 19.04 -12.22 -8.06
CA ASP A 49 20.48 -12.07 -8.17
C ASP A 49 21.20 -13.07 -7.28
N ARG A 50 20.67 -13.29 -6.08
CA ARG A 50 21.27 -14.24 -5.15
C ARG A 50 21.23 -15.65 -5.72
N ILE A 51 20.11 -16.03 -6.33
CA ILE A 51 20.00 -17.35 -6.95
C ILE A 51 20.99 -17.50 -8.09
N LYS A 52 21.14 -16.47 -8.89
CA LYS A 52 22.11 -16.52 -10.00
C LYS A 52 23.53 -16.74 -9.49
N ARG A 53 23.91 -16.02 -8.46
CA ARG A 53 25.27 -16.15 -7.90
C ARG A 53 25.50 -17.53 -7.31
N LEU A 54 24.52 -18.03 -6.56
CA LEU A 54 24.66 -19.34 -5.93
C LEU A 54 24.65 -20.46 -6.96
N THR A 55 23.82 -20.32 -7.98
CA THR A 55 23.77 -21.30 -9.05
C THR A 55 25.10 -21.35 -9.78
N ALA A 56 25.68 -20.19 -10.07
CA ALA A 56 26.99 -20.15 -10.73
C ALA A 56 28.07 -20.76 -9.85
N PHE A 57 28.03 -20.47 -8.55
CA PHE A 57 29.00 -21.00 -7.62
C PHE A 57 28.92 -22.53 -7.57
N LEU A 58 27.72 -23.06 -7.42
CA LEU A 58 27.55 -24.52 -7.32
C LEU A 58 27.94 -25.22 -8.61
N LYS A 59 27.63 -24.61 -9.74
CA LYS A 59 27.98 -25.17 -11.03
C LYS A 59 29.52 -25.23 -11.19
N LYS A 60 30.20 -24.19 -10.74
CA LYS A 60 31.65 -24.14 -10.79
C LYS A 60 32.26 -25.19 -9.87
N GLU A 61 31.66 -25.37 -8.68
CA GLU A 61 32.20 -26.34 -7.72
C GLU A 61 32.01 -27.79 -8.17
N SER A 62 30.98 -28.04 -8.98
CA SER A 62 30.68 -29.42 -9.37
C SER A 62 31.53 -29.88 -10.57
N VAL A 63 32.32 -29.04 -11.11
CA VAL A 63 33.21 -29.41 -12.22
C VAL A 63 34.61 -29.88 -11.72
#